data_5c324b5a697ca4d0cddaea366fae76cb
#
_entry.id   5c324b5a697ca4d0cddaea366fae76cb
#
_cell.length_a   1.000
_cell.length_b   1.000
_cell.length_c   1.000
_cell.angle_alpha   90.00
_cell.angle_beta   90.00
_cell.angle_gamma   90.00
#
_symmetry.space_group_name_H-M   'P 1'
#
loop_
_entity.id
_entity.type
_entity.pdbx_description
1 polymer ?
#
loop_
_entity_poly.entity_id
_entity_poly.type
_entity_poly.pdbx_seq_one_letter_code
_entity_poly.pdbx_strand_id
1 'polypeptide(L)'
;MADSVRELIDRYCAVWSDPDPRRRAALLAEVWVAGATYTDPTVHARTAEELLAHIGRVVARRPGSKVVRTSAVDVHHGFARFAWHVVQADGSSLPEGLDIAELTTDGKRIARIVGFFGPLGRE
;
A
#
# COMPACT_ATOMS: atom_id res chain seq x y z
N MET A 1 3.31 9.45 -17.19
CA MET A 1 4.41 9.19 -16.29
C MET A 1 3.99 9.33 -14.82
N ALA A 2 3.98 10.55 -14.26
CA ALA A 2 3.55 10.74 -12.88
C ALA A 2 2.10 10.28 -12.66
N ASP A 3 1.21 10.55 -13.62
CA ASP A 3 -0.20 10.15 -13.50
C ASP A 3 -0.37 8.63 -13.52
N SER A 4 0.40 7.91 -14.33
CA SER A 4 0.30 6.45 -14.37
C SER A 4 0.87 5.81 -13.09
N VAL A 5 1.90 6.40 -12.49
CA VAL A 5 2.40 5.94 -11.19
C VAL A 5 1.38 6.24 -10.09
N ARG A 6 0.75 7.43 -10.11
CA ARG A 6 -0.31 7.75 -9.16
C ARG A 6 -1.46 6.74 -9.27
N GLU A 7 -1.88 6.39 -10.47
CA GLU A 7 -2.94 5.39 -10.67
C GLU A 7 -2.52 4.02 -10.14
N LEU A 8 -1.26 3.64 -10.35
CA LEU A 8 -0.71 2.40 -9.83
C LEU A 8 -0.79 2.37 -8.30
N ILE A 9 -0.36 3.46 -7.65
CA ILE A 9 -0.40 3.57 -6.19
C ILE A 9 -1.85 3.53 -5.69
N ASP A 10 -2.77 4.21 -6.36
CA ASP A 10 -4.18 4.21 -5.94
C ASP A 10 -4.79 2.81 -6.09
N ARG A 11 -4.43 2.05 -7.13
CA ARG A 11 -4.84 0.65 -7.26
C ARG A 11 -4.24 -0.22 -6.17
N TYR A 12 -2.99 0.04 -5.80
CA TYR A 12 -2.37 -0.66 -4.67
C TYR A 12 -3.12 -0.39 -3.37
N CYS A 13 -3.48 0.87 -3.09
CA CYS A 13 -4.26 1.21 -1.89
C CYS A 13 -5.62 0.51 -1.89
N ALA A 14 -6.23 0.30 -3.07
CA ALA A 14 -7.50 -0.39 -3.18
C ALA A 14 -7.42 -1.85 -2.71
N VAL A 15 -6.25 -2.48 -2.80
CA VAL A 15 -6.05 -3.86 -2.28
C VAL A 15 -6.34 -3.91 -0.78
N TRP A 16 -5.96 -2.86 -0.04
CA TRP A 16 -6.17 -2.77 1.41
C TRP A 16 -7.61 -2.39 1.78
N SER A 17 -8.42 -2.03 0.80
CA SER A 17 -9.75 -1.47 1.03
C SER A 17 -10.89 -2.39 0.59
N ASP A 18 -10.58 -3.45 -0.14
CA ASP A 18 -11.61 -4.35 -0.66
C ASP A 18 -11.91 -5.45 0.36
N PRO A 19 -13.18 -5.64 0.75
CA PRO A 19 -13.54 -6.68 1.71
C PRO A 19 -13.48 -8.10 1.13
N ASP A 20 -13.47 -8.26 -0.19
CA ASP A 20 -13.50 -9.58 -0.83
C ASP A 20 -12.08 -10.10 -1.06
N PRO A 21 -11.69 -11.24 -0.42
CA PRO A 21 -10.35 -11.80 -0.59
C PRO A 21 -9.98 -12.12 -2.04
N ARG A 22 -10.94 -12.54 -2.85
CA ARG A 22 -10.68 -12.88 -4.26
C ARG A 22 -10.36 -11.62 -5.07
N ARG A 23 -11.11 -10.55 -4.83
CA ARG A 23 -10.83 -9.26 -5.50
C ARG A 23 -9.50 -8.69 -5.05
N ARG A 24 -9.18 -8.79 -3.75
CA ARG A 24 -7.86 -8.35 -3.26
C ARG A 24 -6.72 -9.05 -3.99
N ALA A 25 -6.82 -10.37 -4.13
CA ALA A 25 -5.79 -11.14 -4.82
C ALA A 25 -5.66 -10.73 -6.29
N ALA A 26 -6.78 -10.52 -6.98
CA ALA A 26 -6.78 -10.10 -8.37
C ALA A 26 -6.19 -8.68 -8.53
N LEU A 27 -6.57 -7.76 -7.66
CA LEU A 27 -6.04 -6.40 -7.67
C LEU A 27 -4.53 -6.39 -7.40
N LEU A 28 -4.08 -7.17 -6.41
CA LEU A 28 -2.65 -7.24 -6.11
C LEU A 28 -1.86 -7.78 -7.29
N ALA A 29 -2.36 -8.80 -7.96
CA ALA A 29 -1.68 -9.39 -9.12
C ALA A 29 -1.47 -8.38 -10.24
N GLU A 30 -2.32 -7.37 -10.36
CA GLU A 30 -2.18 -6.33 -11.37
C GLU A 30 -1.07 -5.32 -11.06
N VAL A 31 -0.75 -5.11 -9.79
CA VAL A 31 0.17 -4.05 -9.36
C VAL A 31 1.47 -4.58 -8.77
N TRP A 32 1.57 -5.86 -8.49
CA TRP A 32 2.65 -6.49 -7.70
C TRP A 32 3.44 -7.44 -8.57
N VAL A 33 4.74 -7.20 -8.72
CA VAL A 33 5.56 -8.10 -9.53
C VAL A 33 5.91 -9.36 -8.73
N ALA A 34 6.15 -10.47 -9.42
CA ALA A 34 6.61 -11.69 -8.75
C ALA A 34 7.91 -11.40 -7.99
N GLY A 35 7.98 -11.87 -6.75
CA GLY A 35 9.12 -11.61 -5.87
C GLY A 35 9.09 -10.28 -5.13
N ALA A 36 8.05 -9.46 -5.34
CA ALA A 36 7.91 -8.20 -4.61
C ALA A 36 7.75 -8.43 -3.11
N THR A 37 8.25 -7.48 -2.31
CA THR A 37 8.20 -7.55 -0.85
C THR A 37 7.49 -6.34 -0.26
N TYR A 38 6.89 -6.55 0.91
CA TYR A 38 6.24 -5.51 1.68
C TYR A 38 6.77 -5.54 3.11
N THR A 39 7.19 -4.38 3.61
CA THR A 39 7.71 -4.26 4.98
C THR A 39 7.12 -3.04 5.65
N ASP A 40 6.58 -3.22 6.84
CA ASP A 40 6.22 -2.13 7.73
C ASP A 40 6.60 -2.52 9.16
N PRO A 41 6.36 -1.66 10.17
CA PRO A 41 6.77 -1.99 11.55
C PRO A 41 6.17 -3.27 12.12
N THR A 42 5.10 -3.81 11.52
CA THR A 42 4.38 -4.97 12.05
C THR A 42 4.62 -6.26 11.27
N VAL A 43 5.17 -6.18 10.05
CA VAL A 43 5.28 -7.35 9.19
C VAL A 43 6.39 -7.17 8.14
N HIS A 44 6.97 -8.30 7.72
CA HIS A 44 7.81 -8.37 6.53
C HIS A 44 7.29 -9.51 5.67
N ALA A 45 6.54 -9.18 4.63
CA ALA A 45 5.94 -10.13 3.71
C ALA A 45 6.85 -10.32 2.49
N ARG A 46 7.32 -11.54 2.28
CA ARG A 46 8.26 -11.87 1.21
C ARG A 46 7.58 -12.40 -0.04
N THR A 47 6.28 -12.69 0.05
CA THR A 47 5.48 -13.18 -1.08
C THR A 47 4.14 -12.46 -1.11
N ALA A 48 3.48 -12.51 -2.27
CA ALA A 48 2.12 -11.97 -2.41
C ALA A 48 1.15 -12.66 -1.45
N GLU A 49 1.30 -13.96 -1.24
CA GLU A 49 0.43 -14.71 -0.33
C GLU A 49 0.61 -14.26 1.11
N GLU A 50 1.85 -14.01 1.55
CA GLU A 50 2.10 -13.47 2.89
C GLU A 50 1.48 -12.08 3.06
N LEU A 51 1.60 -11.23 2.04
CA LEU A 51 1.00 -9.91 2.08
C LEU A 51 -0.53 -9.98 2.12
N LEU A 52 -1.13 -10.81 1.29
CA LEU A 52 -2.59 -10.98 1.27
C LEU A 52 -3.11 -11.52 2.61
N ALA A 53 -2.39 -12.45 3.23
CA ALA A 53 -2.75 -12.96 4.55
C ALA A 53 -2.71 -11.84 5.59
N HIS A 54 -1.67 -11.01 5.55
CA HIS A 54 -1.55 -9.85 6.45
C HIS A 54 -2.69 -8.86 6.24
N ILE A 55 -2.96 -8.50 5.00
CA ILE A 55 -4.06 -7.58 4.67
C ILE A 55 -5.40 -8.16 5.16
N GLY A 56 -5.61 -9.45 4.97
CA GLY A 56 -6.82 -10.11 5.47
C GLY A 56 -7.00 -9.96 6.97
N ARG A 57 -5.92 -10.08 7.74
CA ARG A 57 -5.96 -9.88 9.19
C ARG A 57 -6.27 -8.43 9.56
N VAL A 58 -5.68 -7.48 8.84
CA VAL A 58 -5.93 -6.06 9.08
C VAL A 58 -7.39 -5.71 8.78
N VAL A 59 -7.91 -6.15 7.64
CA VAL A 59 -9.30 -5.91 7.25
C VAL A 59 -10.27 -6.55 8.26
N ALA A 60 -9.96 -7.75 8.74
CA ALA A 60 -10.80 -8.44 9.72
C ALA A 60 -10.86 -7.69 11.06
N ARG A 61 -9.76 -7.06 11.48
CA ARG A 61 -9.73 -6.25 12.71
C ARG A 61 -10.43 -4.90 12.57
N ARG A 62 -10.54 -4.38 11.37
CA ARG A 62 -11.14 -3.07 11.07
C ARG A 62 -12.12 -3.19 9.90
N PRO A 63 -13.25 -3.90 10.09
CA PRO A 63 -14.21 -4.08 9.00
C PRO A 63 -14.69 -2.75 8.47
N GLY A 64 -14.78 -2.61 7.15
CA GLY A 64 -15.23 -1.39 6.50
C GLY A 64 -14.17 -0.31 6.39
N SER A 65 -12.94 -0.56 6.83
CA SER A 65 -11.85 0.41 6.69
C SER A 65 -11.36 0.50 5.26
N LYS A 66 -10.77 1.65 4.93
CA LYS A 66 -10.14 1.89 3.63
C LYS A 66 -8.80 2.56 3.85
N VAL A 67 -7.85 2.25 2.97
CA VAL A 67 -6.57 2.95 2.91
C VAL A 67 -6.66 3.98 1.80
N VAL A 68 -6.44 5.24 2.14
CA VAL A 68 -6.59 6.37 1.22
C VAL A 68 -5.28 7.14 1.17
N ARG A 69 -4.80 7.41 -0.04
CA ARG A 69 -3.63 8.26 -0.23
C ARG A 69 -4.00 9.70 0.13
N THR A 70 -3.13 10.36 0.90
CA THR A 70 -3.38 11.71 1.43
C THR A 70 -2.45 12.75 0.85
N SER A 71 -1.45 12.36 0.06
CA SER A 71 -0.49 13.27 -0.55
C SER A 71 -0.40 13.06 -2.05
N ALA A 72 0.29 13.98 -2.74
CA ALA A 72 0.79 13.69 -4.08
C ALA A 72 1.75 12.52 -4.04
N VAL A 73 2.04 11.94 -5.18
CA VAL A 73 3.05 10.88 -5.31
C VAL A 73 4.31 11.52 -5.91
N ASP A 74 5.40 11.53 -5.13
CA ASP A 74 6.70 11.99 -5.63
C ASP A 74 7.41 10.80 -6.28
N VAL A 75 7.98 11.00 -7.46
CA VAL A 75 8.63 9.94 -8.23
C VAL A 75 9.98 10.40 -8.75
N HIS A 76 11.03 9.61 -8.52
CA HIS A 76 12.31 9.77 -9.19
C HIS A 76 13.08 8.45 -9.18
N HIS A 77 13.85 8.20 -10.24
CA HIS A 77 14.78 7.06 -10.32
C HIS A 77 14.15 5.71 -9.95
N GLY A 78 12.89 5.50 -10.34
CA GLY A 78 12.20 4.24 -10.06
C GLY A 78 11.66 4.11 -8.64
N PHE A 79 11.70 5.17 -7.84
CA PHE A 79 11.12 5.20 -6.50
C PHE A 79 9.96 6.18 -6.45
N ALA A 80 8.95 5.82 -5.68
CA ALA A 80 7.82 6.69 -5.39
C ALA A 80 7.63 6.78 -3.88
N ARG A 81 7.19 7.94 -3.38
CA ARG A 81 6.77 8.07 -1.98
C ARG A 81 5.41 8.74 -1.91
N PHE A 82 4.65 8.37 -0.91
CA PHE A 82 3.31 8.94 -0.72
C PHE A 82 2.88 8.76 0.73
N ALA A 83 2.07 9.68 1.23
CA ALA A 83 1.41 9.56 2.53
C ALA A 83 0.04 8.91 2.35
N TRP A 84 -0.43 8.24 3.38
CA TRP A 84 -1.72 7.57 3.40
C TRP A 84 -2.26 7.54 4.83
N HIS A 85 -3.56 7.30 4.96
CA HIS A 85 -4.14 6.97 6.25
C HIS A 85 -5.27 5.96 6.08
N VAL A 86 -5.64 5.35 7.18
CA VAL A 86 -6.80 4.45 7.24
C VAL A 86 -8.02 5.29 7.61
N VAL A 87 -9.07 5.19 6.81
CA VAL A 87 -10.40 5.73 7.15
C VAL A 87 -11.23 4.56 7.66
N GLN A 88 -11.70 4.65 8.89
CA GLN A 88 -12.49 3.60 9.52
C GLN A 88 -13.95 3.69 9.10
N ALA A 89 -14.73 2.61 9.38
CA ALA A 89 -16.13 2.53 8.98
C ALA A 89 -16.98 3.69 9.53
N ASP A 90 -16.61 4.22 10.70
CA ASP A 90 -17.31 5.35 11.32
C ASP A 90 -16.89 6.71 10.75
N GLY A 91 -16.01 6.74 9.77
CA GLY A 91 -15.51 7.96 9.14
C GLY A 91 -14.30 8.58 9.80
N SER A 92 -13.86 8.07 10.96
CA SER A 92 -12.66 8.56 11.61
C SER A 92 -11.41 8.07 10.90
N SER A 93 -10.33 8.84 10.98
CA SER A 93 -9.05 8.50 10.36
C SER A 93 -8.00 8.19 11.41
N LEU A 94 -7.15 7.21 11.12
CA LEU A 94 -5.95 6.95 11.91
C LEU A 94 -4.83 7.91 11.48
N PRO A 95 -3.77 8.07 12.30
CA PRO A 95 -2.63 8.91 11.91
C PRO A 95 -2.03 8.48 10.58
N GLU A 96 -1.47 9.43 9.86
CA GLU A 96 -0.85 9.16 8.56
C GLU A 96 0.37 8.27 8.68
N GLY A 97 0.55 7.43 7.66
CA GLY A 97 1.78 6.73 7.41
C GLY A 97 2.44 7.23 6.13
N LEU A 98 3.65 6.77 5.88
CA LEU A 98 4.41 7.07 4.68
C LEU A 98 4.91 5.76 4.09
N ASP A 99 4.68 5.56 2.80
CA ASP A 99 5.22 4.44 2.06
C ASP A 99 6.23 4.91 1.02
N ILE A 100 7.28 4.11 0.87
CA ILE A 100 8.21 4.22 -0.25
C ILE A 100 8.03 2.98 -1.10
N ALA A 101 7.79 3.18 -2.40
CA ALA A 101 7.63 2.11 -3.37
C ALA A 101 8.83 2.10 -4.31
N GLU A 102 9.39 0.92 -4.52
CA GLU A 102 10.32 0.69 -5.61
C GLU A 102 9.52 0.10 -6.77
N LEU A 103 9.67 0.71 -7.95
CA LEU A 103 8.91 0.32 -9.14
C LEU A 103 9.75 -0.61 -10.01
N THR A 104 9.07 -1.42 -10.82
CA THR A 104 9.75 -2.17 -11.88
C THR A 104 10.34 -1.19 -12.90
N THR A 105 11.30 -1.65 -13.70
CA THR A 105 12.02 -0.79 -14.67
C THR A 105 11.09 -0.10 -15.64
N ASP A 106 9.98 -0.74 -16.01
CA ASP A 106 8.98 -0.13 -16.90
C ASP A 106 7.99 0.77 -16.16
N GLY A 107 8.08 0.86 -14.82
CA GLY A 107 7.21 1.69 -14.00
C GLY A 107 5.78 1.20 -13.88
N LYS A 108 5.47 -0.01 -14.33
CA LYS A 108 4.09 -0.51 -14.41
C LYS A 108 3.65 -1.32 -13.21
N ARG A 109 4.61 -1.79 -12.40
CA ARG A 109 4.32 -2.60 -11.20
C ARG A 109 5.23 -2.20 -10.08
N ILE A 110 4.86 -2.64 -8.88
CA ILE A 110 5.60 -2.40 -7.65
C ILE A 110 6.50 -3.60 -7.39
N ALA A 111 7.78 -3.34 -7.10
CA ALA A 111 8.76 -4.35 -6.75
C ALA A 111 9.01 -4.42 -5.25
N ARG A 112 8.74 -3.36 -4.51
CA ARG A 112 8.93 -3.32 -3.07
C ARG A 112 8.17 -2.14 -2.47
N ILE A 113 7.56 -2.37 -1.32
CA ILE A 113 7.03 -1.30 -0.47
C ILE A 113 7.70 -1.38 0.89
N VAL A 114 8.14 -0.21 1.39
CA VAL A 114 8.57 -0.05 2.79
C VAL A 114 7.71 1.06 3.38
N GLY A 115 6.99 0.74 4.45
CA GLY A 115 6.08 1.68 5.10
C GLY A 115 6.54 2.05 6.50
N PHE A 116 6.22 3.28 6.89
CA PHE A 116 6.44 3.81 8.23
C PHE A 116 5.14 4.39 8.75
N PHE A 117 4.94 4.31 10.06
CA PHE A 117 3.72 4.81 10.70
C PHE A 117 3.99 6.10 11.44
N GLY A 118 3.07 7.05 11.27
CA GLY A 118 3.10 8.30 11.98
C GLY A 118 4.16 9.29 11.47
N PRO A 119 4.21 10.49 12.07
CA PRO A 119 5.21 11.49 11.71
C PRO A 119 6.58 11.12 12.25
N LEU A 120 7.61 11.80 11.73
CA LEU A 120 8.95 11.64 12.29
C LEU A 120 8.97 12.06 13.76
N GLY A 121 9.65 11.25 14.58
CA GLY A 121 9.90 11.62 15.96
C GLY A 121 10.85 12.79 16.05
N ARG A 122 10.80 13.51 17.16
CA ARG A 122 11.75 14.60 17.44
C ARG A 122 12.82 14.10 18.40
N GLU A 123 14.03 14.61 18.21
CA GLU A 123 15.15 14.35 19.11
C GLU A 123 15.22 15.39 20.21
#